data_ffa24660dc0e17b4ead365bb00d2e585
#
_entry.id   ffa24660dc0e17b4ead365bb00d2e585
#
_cell.length_a   1.000
_cell.length_b   1.000
_cell.length_c   1.000
_cell.angle_alpha   90.00
_cell.angle_beta   90.00
_cell.angle_gamma   90.00
#
_symmetry.space_group_name_H-M   'P 1'
#
loop_
_entity.id
_entity.type
_entity.pdbx_description
1 polymer ?
#
loop_
_entity_poly.entity_id
_entity_poly.type
_entity_poly.pdbx_seq_one_letter_code
_entity_poly.pdbx_strand_id
1 'polypeptide(L)'
;RFGRQCIGITGTKGKSTTTTMIYHILKETGHDCVLVGNIGIPMFDMLDQINEQTLIVCELSCHQLEYVTCAPHVGLLLNIHEEHLDHYGTMEKYVAAKENIYRPQKSGDILICNVDNLPEEGSYKGRLIKVCDRDEEGRGTTAADVTVSGSVIKTKKHTYQIPTAQIRLIGHHNYVDIAFVYAVCAMYDISDEDFSKALMTYHPLPHRLQYIGEACGIRFYDDSISTICDTTIQALKSLPDTDAVLIGGMDRGIDYSELIQFLSVCDVPHIILMEATGRRIFEEIGKYYPAFNGTERIKLVYHLDGAVALAKKICRQGHCCVMSPAAASYGIFKNFEARGEAFAELVREGV
;
A
#
# COMPACT_ATOMS: atom_id res chain seq x y z
N ARG A 1 10.42 18.24 21.21
CA ARG A 1 9.87 19.60 21.05
C ARG A 1 8.49 19.54 20.39
N PHE A 2 8.30 18.84 19.30
CA PHE A 2 7.09 18.87 18.46
C PHE A 2 6.15 17.66 18.63
N GLY A 3 6.25 16.88 19.70
CA GLY A 3 5.48 15.64 19.86
C GLY A 3 3.96 15.82 19.79
N ARG A 4 3.43 16.95 20.28
CA ARG A 4 1.98 17.24 20.25
C ARG A 4 1.42 17.57 18.87
N GLN A 5 2.28 17.86 17.90
CA GLN A 5 1.92 18.22 16.52
C GLN A 5 2.11 17.03 15.57
N CYS A 6 2.66 15.91 16.08
CA CYS A 6 3.06 14.78 15.26
C CYS A 6 1.91 13.77 15.12
N ILE A 7 1.59 13.46 13.88
CA ILE A 7 0.74 12.36 13.44
C ILE A 7 1.69 11.32 12.85
N GLY A 8 1.95 10.23 13.56
CA GLY A 8 2.87 9.17 13.14
C GLY A 8 2.12 7.98 12.60
N ILE A 9 2.53 7.48 11.45
CA ILE A 9 1.86 6.38 10.76
C ILE A 9 2.85 5.20 10.59
N THR A 10 2.45 4.02 11.09
CA THR A 10 3.17 2.78 10.87
C THR A 10 2.22 1.64 10.52
N GLY A 11 2.79 0.55 10.07
CA GLY A 11 2.10 -0.67 9.65
C GLY A 11 3.02 -1.52 8.77
N THR A 12 2.60 -2.67 8.38
CA THR A 12 3.31 -3.44 7.34
C THR A 12 2.98 -2.86 5.97
N LYS A 13 1.72 -2.66 5.67
CA LYS A 13 1.20 -2.12 4.40
C LYS A 13 0.42 -0.81 4.62
N GLY A 14 0.20 -0.03 3.57
CA GLY A 14 -0.64 1.18 3.58
C GLY A 14 0.02 2.44 4.15
N LYS A 15 1.18 2.34 4.80
CA LYS A 15 1.87 3.48 5.45
C LYS A 15 1.94 4.72 4.56
N SER A 16 2.58 4.58 3.41
CA SER A 16 2.85 5.72 2.52
C SER A 16 1.56 6.30 1.94
N THR A 17 0.61 5.45 1.55
CA THR A 17 -0.71 5.88 1.06
C THR A 17 -1.46 6.67 2.12
N THR A 18 -1.57 6.11 3.33
CA THR A 18 -2.25 6.78 4.46
C THR A 18 -1.56 8.09 4.83
N THR A 19 -0.22 8.09 4.91
CA THR A 19 0.56 9.29 5.28
C THR A 19 0.38 10.42 4.27
N THR A 20 0.55 10.13 2.97
CA THR A 20 0.40 11.13 1.92
C THR A 20 -1.04 11.60 1.77
N MET A 21 -2.02 10.72 2.00
CA MET A 21 -3.43 11.09 1.95
C MET A 21 -3.81 12.02 3.12
N ILE A 22 -3.36 11.73 4.35
CA ILE A 22 -3.55 12.64 5.50
C ILE A 22 -2.93 14.00 5.18
N TYR A 23 -1.68 14.02 4.73
CA TYR A 23 -1.00 15.27 4.36
C TYR A 23 -1.77 16.04 3.28
N HIS A 24 -2.19 15.37 2.21
CA HIS A 24 -2.94 15.97 1.12
C HIS A 24 -4.25 16.60 1.62
N ILE A 25 -5.06 15.86 2.37
CA ILE A 25 -6.36 16.35 2.84
C ILE A 25 -6.18 17.53 3.81
N LEU A 26 -5.23 17.45 4.75
CA LEU A 26 -4.93 18.57 5.63
C LEU A 26 -4.52 19.83 4.86
N LYS A 27 -3.70 19.66 3.81
CA LYS A 27 -3.24 20.77 2.95
C LYS A 27 -4.39 21.40 2.17
N GLU A 28 -5.21 20.59 1.52
CA GLU A 28 -6.38 21.04 0.73
C GLU A 28 -7.45 21.73 1.59
N THR A 29 -7.51 21.36 2.87
CA THR A 29 -8.43 21.97 3.85
C THR A 29 -7.82 23.14 4.63
N GLY A 30 -6.65 23.62 4.20
CA GLY A 30 -6.04 24.88 4.70
C GLY A 30 -5.22 24.75 5.98
N HIS A 31 -4.88 23.52 6.42
CA HIS A 31 -4.02 23.32 7.58
C HIS A 31 -2.55 23.54 7.21
N ASP A 32 -1.82 24.17 8.11
CA ASP A 32 -0.36 24.21 8.02
C ASP A 32 0.22 22.84 8.39
N CYS A 33 0.81 22.15 7.43
CA CYS A 33 1.34 20.80 7.64
C CYS A 33 2.56 20.49 6.76
N VAL A 34 3.40 19.58 7.26
CA VAL A 34 4.58 19.06 6.57
C VAL A 34 4.55 17.54 6.49
N LEU A 35 5.08 17.00 5.39
CA LEU A 35 5.22 15.56 5.15
C LEU A 35 6.68 15.16 5.37
N VAL A 36 6.94 14.26 6.30
CA VAL A 36 8.29 13.85 6.70
C VAL A 36 8.37 12.34 7.00
N GLY A 37 9.58 11.84 7.18
CA GLY A 37 9.86 10.50 7.67
C GLY A 37 10.41 9.55 6.61
N ASN A 38 9.89 8.33 6.55
CA ASN A 38 10.35 7.31 5.61
C ASN A 38 10.01 7.64 4.15
N ILE A 39 9.02 8.49 3.93
CA ILE A 39 8.74 9.15 2.65
C ILE A 39 8.75 10.66 2.85
N GLY A 40 8.92 11.41 1.77
CA GLY A 40 9.05 12.86 1.81
C GLY A 40 10.46 13.31 2.20
N ILE A 41 10.53 14.34 3.02
CA ILE A 41 11.79 14.95 3.46
C ILE A 41 12.17 14.42 4.84
N PRO A 42 13.46 14.17 5.12
CA PRO A 42 13.90 13.85 6.48
C PRO A 42 13.44 14.90 7.48
N MET A 43 12.91 14.46 8.64
CA MET A 43 12.30 15.38 9.63
C MET A 43 13.24 16.51 10.04
N PHE A 44 14.54 16.23 10.16
CA PHE A 44 15.53 17.22 10.59
C PHE A 44 15.73 18.35 9.58
N ASP A 45 15.52 18.09 8.30
CA ASP A 45 15.67 19.08 7.22
C ASP A 45 14.49 20.08 7.18
N MET A 46 13.40 19.76 7.89
CA MET A 46 12.20 20.60 7.95
C MET A 46 12.09 21.44 9.24
N LEU A 47 13.03 21.30 10.19
CA LEU A 47 12.92 21.93 11.51
C LEU A 47 12.72 23.45 11.48
N ASP A 48 13.34 24.13 10.53
CA ASP A 48 13.23 25.58 10.38
C ASP A 48 11.87 26.04 9.80
N GLN A 49 11.11 25.11 9.22
CA GLN A 49 9.79 25.36 8.65
C GLN A 49 8.64 24.99 9.61
N ILE A 50 8.95 24.36 10.75
CA ILE A 50 7.97 23.91 11.72
C ILE A 50 7.80 24.96 12.81
N ASN A 51 6.61 25.51 12.91
CA ASN A 51 6.19 26.40 14.01
C ASN A 51 5.24 25.65 14.98
N GLU A 52 4.69 26.34 15.99
CA GLU A 52 3.83 25.72 17.01
C GLU A 52 2.46 25.25 16.49
N GLN A 53 2.06 25.66 15.29
CA GLN A 53 0.78 25.30 14.66
C GLN A 53 0.92 24.28 13.55
N THR A 54 2.13 24.05 13.05
CA THR A 54 2.40 23.14 11.93
C THR A 54 2.15 21.69 12.33
N LEU A 55 1.25 21.01 11.67
CA LEU A 55 1.02 19.56 11.81
C LEU A 55 2.13 18.78 11.10
N ILE A 56 2.68 17.79 11.77
CA ILE A 56 3.77 16.96 11.25
C ILE A 56 3.22 15.59 10.92
N VAL A 57 3.02 15.31 9.63
CA VAL A 57 2.57 14.00 9.15
C VAL A 57 3.79 13.16 8.83
N CYS A 58 4.02 12.10 9.62
CA CYS A 58 5.27 11.36 9.63
C CYS A 58 5.07 9.88 9.35
N GLU A 59 5.65 9.38 8.24
CA GLU A 59 5.75 7.95 8.04
C GLU A 59 6.89 7.36 8.87
N LEU A 60 6.58 6.32 9.66
CA LEU A 60 7.54 5.66 10.53
C LEU A 60 7.67 4.17 10.19
N SER A 61 8.85 3.77 9.71
CA SER A 61 9.19 2.36 9.50
C SER A 61 9.45 1.64 10.83
N CYS A 62 9.42 0.30 10.83
CA CYS A 62 9.79 -0.48 12.00
C CYS A 62 11.24 -0.20 12.45
N HIS A 63 12.17 -0.03 11.52
CA HIS A 63 13.57 0.28 11.81
C HIS A 63 13.74 1.64 12.49
N GLN A 64 12.95 2.65 12.10
CA GLN A 64 12.96 3.94 12.77
C GLN A 64 12.35 3.85 14.17
N LEU A 65 11.24 3.09 14.32
CA LEU A 65 10.54 2.92 15.58
C LEU A 65 11.33 2.08 16.60
N GLU A 66 12.21 1.19 16.18
CA GLU A 66 12.99 0.33 17.05
C GLU A 66 13.76 1.10 18.14
N TYR A 67 14.20 2.31 17.82
CA TYR A 67 15.01 3.16 18.71
C TYR A 67 14.27 4.39 19.25
N VAL A 68 12.97 4.53 18.93
CA VAL A 68 12.18 5.70 19.37
C VAL A 68 11.75 5.54 20.82
N THR A 69 12.01 6.58 21.62
CA THR A 69 11.66 6.67 23.05
C THR A 69 10.51 7.62 23.35
N CYS A 70 10.01 8.34 22.35
CA CYS A 70 8.87 9.24 22.45
C CYS A 70 7.90 8.99 21.30
N ALA A 71 6.62 8.86 21.63
CA ALA A 71 5.57 8.61 20.65
C ALA A 71 5.01 9.90 20.03
N PRO A 72 4.44 9.83 18.82
CA PRO A 72 3.61 10.91 18.28
C PRO A 72 2.34 11.11 19.11
N HIS A 73 1.80 12.33 19.07
CA HIS A 73 0.53 12.62 19.72
C HIS A 73 -0.62 11.78 19.15
N VAL A 74 -0.66 11.64 17.83
CA VAL A 74 -1.57 10.72 17.15
C VAL A 74 -0.73 9.63 16.50
N GLY A 75 -0.83 8.41 17.01
CA GLY A 75 -0.17 7.23 16.44
C GLY A 75 -1.16 6.39 15.67
N LEU A 76 -0.81 5.97 14.45
CA LEU A 76 -1.60 5.05 13.64
C LEU A 76 -0.85 3.72 13.50
N LEU A 77 -1.49 2.63 13.88
CA LEU A 77 -1.04 1.26 13.61
C LEU A 77 -2.03 0.60 12.63
N LEU A 78 -1.66 0.57 11.35
CA LEU A 78 -2.57 0.15 10.28
C LEU A 78 -2.79 -1.36 10.26
N ASN A 79 -1.70 -2.13 10.17
CA ASN A 79 -1.72 -3.59 10.12
C ASN A 79 -0.34 -4.15 10.46
N ILE A 80 -0.32 -5.42 10.85
CA ILE A 80 0.91 -6.20 11.08
C ILE A 80 0.77 -7.53 10.32
N HIS A 81 1.67 -7.76 9.37
CA HIS A 81 1.87 -9.01 8.64
C HIS A 81 3.33 -9.38 8.72
N GLU A 82 3.66 -10.62 8.42
CA GLU A 82 5.05 -11.08 8.41
C GLU A 82 5.89 -10.32 7.38
N GLU A 83 6.95 -9.66 7.87
CA GLU A 83 7.91 -8.91 7.07
C GLU A 83 9.20 -8.68 7.88
N HIS A 84 10.33 -8.47 7.22
CA HIS A 84 11.63 -8.14 7.84
C HIS A 84 12.15 -9.15 8.88
N LEU A 85 11.80 -10.43 8.77
CA LEU A 85 12.31 -11.48 9.69
C LEU A 85 13.82 -11.73 9.54
N ASP A 86 14.39 -11.39 8.38
CA ASP A 86 15.83 -11.36 8.14
C ASP A 86 16.56 -10.38 9.09
N HIS A 87 15.92 -9.27 9.48
CA HIS A 87 16.45 -8.30 10.43
C HIS A 87 16.07 -8.64 11.88
N TYR A 88 14.78 -8.87 12.13
CA TYR A 88 14.26 -9.05 13.50
C TYR A 88 14.41 -10.47 14.03
N GLY A 89 14.53 -11.45 13.17
CA GLY A 89 14.62 -12.87 13.51
C GLY A 89 13.30 -13.51 13.95
N THR A 90 12.40 -12.76 14.61
CA THR A 90 11.08 -13.26 15.04
C THR A 90 9.99 -12.20 14.87
N MET A 91 8.73 -12.66 14.74
CA MET A 91 7.57 -11.78 14.65
C MET A 91 7.39 -10.93 15.91
N GLU A 92 7.65 -11.46 17.10
CA GLU A 92 7.51 -10.74 18.36
C GLU A 92 8.40 -9.49 18.41
N LYS A 93 9.64 -9.59 17.92
CA LYS A 93 10.56 -8.45 17.87
C LYS A 93 10.12 -7.41 16.83
N TYR A 94 9.62 -7.87 15.69
CA TYR A 94 9.08 -6.99 14.66
C TYR A 94 7.83 -6.22 15.14
N VAL A 95 6.92 -6.93 15.81
CA VAL A 95 5.73 -6.33 16.46
C VAL A 95 6.16 -5.34 17.52
N ALA A 96 7.07 -5.72 18.43
CA ALA A 96 7.56 -4.86 19.50
C ALA A 96 8.18 -3.54 18.97
N ALA A 97 8.90 -3.59 17.84
CA ALA A 97 9.42 -2.40 17.20
C ALA A 97 8.29 -1.45 16.73
N LYS A 98 7.23 -1.99 16.08
CA LYS A 98 6.08 -1.17 15.64
C LYS A 98 5.25 -0.62 16.79
N GLU A 99 5.12 -1.34 17.88
CA GLU A 99 4.39 -0.90 19.06
C GLU A 99 5.00 0.32 19.75
N ASN A 100 6.25 0.67 19.44
CA ASN A 100 6.84 1.91 19.90
C ASN A 100 6.14 3.17 19.33
N ILE A 101 5.25 3.01 18.36
CA ILE A 101 4.35 4.10 17.90
C ILE A 101 3.42 4.57 19.04
N TYR A 102 3.06 3.69 19.99
CA TYR A 102 2.12 3.99 21.07
C TYR A 102 2.64 3.72 22.49
N ARG A 103 3.58 2.79 22.69
CA ARG A 103 4.08 2.44 24.04
C ARG A 103 4.55 3.64 24.85
N PRO A 104 5.28 4.64 24.27
CA PRO A 104 5.68 5.84 24.98
C PRO A 104 4.58 6.92 25.10
N GLN A 105 3.37 6.69 24.57
CA GLN A 105 2.26 7.67 24.62
C GLN A 105 1.84 7.99 26.07
N LYS A 106 1.30 9.19 26.26
CA LYS A 106 0.77 9.71 27.52
C LYS A 106 -0.77 9.74 27.47
N SER A 107 -1.40 10.00 28.62
CA SER A 107 -2.88 9.99 28.74
C SER A 107 -3.61 11.00 27.85
N GLY A 108 -2.94 11.99 27.29
CA GLY A 108 -3.53 12.94 26.35
C GLY A 108 -3.32 12.60 24.87
N ASP A 109 -2.58 11.54 24.59
CA ASP A 109 -2.28 11.11 23.21
C ASP A 109 -3.38 10.17 22.66
N ILE A 110 -3.33 9.88 21.37
CA ILE A 110 -4.34 9.09 20.67
C ILE A 110 -3.66 7.97 19.87
N LEU A 111 -4.16 6.77 20.03
CA LEU A 111 -3.82 5.62 19.19
C LEU A 111 -5.02 5.29 18.30
N ILE A 112 -4.81 5.26 16.97
CA ILE A 112 -5.76 4.73 16.01
C ILE A 112 -5.22 3.39 15.53
N CYS A 113 -5.95 2.31 15.77
CA CYS A 113 -5.44 0.95 15.56
C CYS A 113 -6.49 0.07 14.87
N ASN A 114 -6.03 -0.80 13.96
CA ASN A 114 -6.86 -1.87 13.42
C ASN A 114 -7.23 -2.87 14.53
N VAL A 115 -8.48 -3.32 14.54
CA VAL A 115 -8.97 -4.29 15.52
C VAL A 115 -8.21 -5.61 15.53
N ASP A 116 -7.59 -5.98 14.41
CA ASP A 116 -6.77 -7.20 14.30
C ASP A 116 -5.40 -7.09 15.00
N ASN A 117 -4.99 -5.86 15.36
CA ASN A 117 -3.69 -5.57 15.95
C ASN A 117 -3.82 -4.72 17.23
N LEU A 118 -4.87 -4.96 18.01
CA LEU A 118 -5.10 -4.21 19.25
C LEU A 118 -3.95 -4.43 20.23
N PRO A 119 -3.49 -3.35 20.90
CA PRO A 119 -2.49 -3.48 21.96
C PRO A 119 -3.04 -4.28 23.14
N GLU A 120 -2.15 -4.95 23.87
CA GLU A 120 -2.49 -5.58 25.14
C GLU A 120 -3.03 -4.54 26.12
N GLU A 121 -3.98 -4.96 26.95
CA GLU A 121 -4.57 -4.09 27.97
C GLU A 121 -3.48 -3.60 28.93
N GLY A 122 -3.40 -2.28 29.12
CA GLY A 122 -2.38 -1.64 29.96
C GLY A 122 -1.04 -1.33 29.26
N SER A 123 -0.83 -1.77 28.02
CA SER A 123 0.39 -1.45 27.27
C SER A 123 0.38 -0.05 26.63
N TYR A 124 -0.75 0.63 26.65
CA TYR A 124 -0.92 1.99 26.12
C TYR A 124 -1.62 2.90 27.16
N LYS A 125 -1.42 4.19 27.03
CA LYS A 125 -1.98 5.21 27.95
C LYS A 125 -2.89 6.21 27.25
N GLY A 126 -2.79 6.34 25.94
CA GLY A 126 -3.58 7.23 25.13
C GLY A 126 -5.03 6.76 24.98
N ARG A 127 -5.85 7.62 24.36
CA ARG A 127 -7.21 7.22 23.92
C ARG A 127 -7.10 6.32 22.72
N LEU A 128 -7.72 5.14 22.77
CA LEU A 128 -7.78 4.20 21.66
C LEU A 128 -9.00 4.47 20.77
N ILE A 129 -8.77 4.57 19.45
CA ILE A 129 -9.78 4.58 18.40
C ILE A 129 -9.58 3.33 17.56
N LYS A 130 -10.60 2.49 17.51
CA LYS A 130 -10.57 1.18 16.82
C LYS A 130 -11.13 1.32 15.42
N VAL A 131 -10.36 0.91 14.42
CA VAL A 131 -10.80 0.81 13.02
C VAL A 131 -11.00 -0.67 12.67
N CYS A 132 -12.13 -1.00 12.07
CA CYS A 132 -12.47 -2.36 11.68
C CYS A 132 -12.86 -2.41 10.21
N ASP A 133 -12.23 -3.32 9.46
CA ASP A 133 -12.73 -3.76 8.18
C ASP A 133 -13.79 -4.84 8.41
N ARG A 134 -14.99 -4.65 7.87
CA ARG A 134 -16.04 -5.66 7.89
C ARG A 134 -16.24 -6.19 6.50
N ASP A 135 -16.09 -7.50 6.33
CA ASP A 135 -16.56 -8.14 5.12
C ASP A 135 -18.09 -8.00 4.97
N GLU A 136 -18.61 -8.29 3.79
CA GLU A 136 -20.05 -8.21 3.50
C GLU A 136 -20.88 -9.16 4.39
N GLU A 137 -20.26 -10.17 4.99
CA GLU A 137 -20.88 -11.14 5.89
C GLU A 137 -20.90 -10.68 7.37
N GLY A 138 -20.35 -9.49 7.67
CA GLY A 138 -20.36 -8.89 9.01
C GLY A 138 -19.46 -9.59 10.03
N ARG A 139 -18.49 -10.38 9.56
CA ARG A 139 -17.46 -11.00 10.40
C ARG A 139 -16.52 -9.92 10.93
N GLY A 140 -16.63 -9.63 12.17
CA GLY A 140 -15.89 -8.63 12.93
C GLY A 140 -16.68 -8.22 14.16
N THR A 141 -16.68 -9.07 15.21
CA THR A 141 -17.52 -8.89 16.41
C THR A 141 -16.99 -7.88 17.42
N THR A 142 -15.83 -7.29 17.17
CA THR A 142 -15.24 -6.31 18.08
C THR A 142 -15.90 -4.95 17.88
N ALA A 143 -16.41 -4.35 18.95
CA ALA A 143 -16.95 -3.00 18.90
C ALA A 143 -15.87 -2.01 18.43
N ALA A 144 -16.04 -1.45 17.25
CA ALA A 144 -15.13 -0.48 16.67
C ALA A 144 -15.74 0.93 16.70
N ASP A 145 -14.86 1.93 16.72
CA ASP A 145 -15.29 3.34 16.65
C ASP A 145 -15.50 3.77 15.20
N VAL A 146 -14.76 3.18 14.28
CA VAL A 146 -14.85 3.39 12.84
C VAL A 146 -14.91 2.02 12.16
N THR A 147 -15.88 1.79 11.32
CA THR A 147 -16.00 0.57 10.52
C THR A 147 -16.05 0.91 9.04
N VAL A 148 -15.38 0.11 8.23
CA VAL A 148 -15.51 0.17 6.78
C VAL A 148 -16.15 -1.12 6.29
N SER A 149 -17.12 -1.02 5.40
CA SER A 149 -17.77 -2.15 4.75
C SER A 149 -18.03 -1.79 3.29
N GLY A 150 -17.40 -2.48 2.37
CA GLY A 150 -17.36 -2.04 0.99
C GLY A 150 -16.84 -0.60 0.89
N SER A 151 -17.62 0.30 0.34
CA SER A 151 -17.30 1.73 0.20
C SER A 151 -17.94 2.64 1.26
N VAL A 152 -18.45 2.07 2.36
CA VAL A 152 -19.13 2.84 3.41
C VAL A 152 -18.31 2.85 4.69
N ILE A 153 -18.00 4.04 5.19
CA ILE A 153 -17.39 4.24 6.51
C ILE A 153 -18.50 4.64 7.50
N LYS A 154 -18.56 3.93 8.62
CA LYS A 154 -19.50 4.23 9.72
C LYS A 154 -18.74 4.54 10.99
N THR A 155 -19.13 5.61 11.64
CA THR A 155 -18.74 5.98 13.01
C THR A 155 -19.98 5.97 13.91
N LYS A 156 -19.81 6.22 15.21
CA LYS A 156 -20.95 6.39 16.13
C LYS A 156 -21.87 7.56 15.76
N LYS A 157 -21.38 8.54 15.01
CA LYS A 157 -22.11 9.80 14.72
C LYS A 157 -22.46 9.95 13.24
N HIS A 158 -21.67 9.40 12.34
CA HIS A 158 -21.76 9.65 10.91
C HIS A 158 -21.69 8.36 10.10
N THR A 159 -22.28 8.41 8.92
CA THR A 159 -22.07 7.42 7.86
C THR A 159 -21.57 8.17 6.64
N TYR A 160 -20.38 7.82 6.17
CA TYR A 160 -19.73 8.46 5.03
C TYR A 160 -19.63 7.47 3.87
N GLN A 161 -20.03 7.91 2.67
CA GLN A 161 -19.91 7.14 1.44
C GLN A 161 -18.66 7.56 0.68
N ILE A 162 -17.70 6.66 0.52
CA ILE A 162 -16.51 6.90 -0.28
C ILE A 162 -16.93 7.10 -1.75
N PRO A 163 -16.51 8.19 -2.42
CA PRO A 163 -16.87 8.48 -3.82
C PRO A 163 -16.03 7.64 -4.80
N THR A 164 -16.18 6.32 -4.78
CA THR A 164 -15.32 5.36 -5.48
C THR A 164 -15.19 5.58 -6.99
N ALA A 165 -16.23 6.11 -7.63
CA ALA A 165 -16.20 6.43 -9.06
C ALA A 165 -15.37 7.70 -9.41
N GLN A 166 -14.99 8.50 -8.41
CA GLN A 166 -14.35 9.80 -8.58
C GLN A 166 -12.92 9.84 -7.99
N ILE A 167 -12.54 8.83 -7.21
CA ILE A 167 -11.20 8.71 -6.65
C ILE A 167 -10.31 7.82 -7.53
N ARG A 168 -9.00 8.04 -7.43
CA ARG A 168 -8.00 7.27 -8.20
C ARG A 168 -7.42 6.08 -7.44
N LEU A 169 -7.86 5.87 -6.19
CA LEU A 169 -7.45 4.73 -5.37
C LEU A 169 -8.26 3.50 -5.77
N ILE A 170 -7.58 2.41 -6.09
CA ILE A 170 -8.17 1.16 -6.56
C ILE A 170 -7.97 0.07 -5.50
N GLY A 171 -9.03 -0.70 -5.23
CA GLY A 171 -9.02 -1.85 -4.34
C GLY A 171 -9.49 -1.55 -2.92
N HIS A 172 -10.12 -2.56 -2.31
CA HIS A 172 -10.75 -2.47 -0.99
C HIS A 172 -9.76 -2.10 0.13
N HIS A 173 -8.51 -2.56 0.05
CA HIS A 173 -7.47 -2.21 1.02
C HIS A 173 -7.26 -0.69 1.14
N ASN A 174 -7.45 0.07 0.05
CA ASN A 174 -7.40 1.53 0.10
C ASN A 174 -8.60 2.14 0.84
N TYR A 175 -9.74 1.46 0.88
CA TYR A 175 -10.90 1.95 1.65
C TYR A 175 -10.66 1.81 3.15
N VAL A 176 -9.90 0.79 3.57
CA VAL A 176 -9.41 0.68 4.94
C VAL A 176 -8.44 1.81 5.27
N ASP A 177 -7.49 2.11 4.38
CA ASP A 177 -6.59 3.25 4.55
C ASP A 177 -7.38 4.57 4.64
N ILE A 178 -8.40 4.78 3.78
CA ILE A 178 -9.31 5.94 3.83
C ILE A 178 -10.05 6.01 5.17
N ALA A 179 -10.44 4.90 5.78
CA ALA A 179 -11.10 4.91 7.09
C ALA A 179 -10.17 5.41 8.21
N PHE A 180 -8.88 5.06 8.17
CA PHE A 180 -7.87 5.62 9.06
C PHE A 180 -7.69 7.13 8.84
N VAL A 181 -7.60 7.56 7.59
CA VAL A 181 -7.48 8.98 7.22
C VAL A 181 -8.71 9.75 7.69
N TYR A 182 -9.92 9.21 7.49
CA TYR A 182 -11.18 9.80 7.94
C TYR A 182 -11.19 9.98 9.47
N ALA A 183 -10.73 8.95 10.21
CA ALA A 183 -10.63 9.04 11.68
C ALA A 183 -9.68 10.16 12.15
N VAL A 184 -8.57 10.39 11.43
CA VAL A 184 -7.66 11.52 11.69
C VAL A 184 -8.34 12.84 11.35
N CYS A 185 -8.90 12.98 10.16
CA CYS A 185 -9.51 14.23 9.67
C CYS A 185 -10.66 14.70 10.56
N ALA A 186 -11.46 13.77 11.11
CA ALA A 186 -12.51 14.07 12.05
C ALA A 186 -12.03 14.72 13.37
N MET A 187 -10.73 14.61 13.70
CA MET A 187 -10.14 15.27 14.88
C MET A 187 -9.76 16.73 14.61
N TYR A 188 -9.71 17.13 13.34
CA TYR A 188 -9.39 18.47 12.87
C TYR A 188 -10.61 19.20 12.30
N ASP A 189 -11.84 18.74 12.66
CA ASP A 189 -13.11 19.33 12.27
C ASP A 189 -13.30 19.48 10.74
N ILE A 190 -12.67 18.60 9.96
CA ILE A 190 -12.84 18.57 8.50
C ILE A 190 -14.22 17.96 8.19
N SER A 191 -15.04 18.71 7.44
CA SER A 191 -16.37 18.26 7.06
C SER A 191 -16.32 17.11 6.05
N ASP A 192 -17.38 16.28 6.00
CA ASP A 192 -17.51 15.20 5.00
C ASP A 192 -17.42 15.74 3.56
N GLU A 193 -17.92 16.96 3.33
CA GLU A 193 -17.87 17.63 2.01
C GLU A 193 -16.42 17.99 1.64
N ASP A 194 -15.68 18.63 2.54
CA ASP A 194 -14.29 19.03 2.29
C ASP A 194 -13.37 17.81 2.22
N PHE A 195 -13.62 16.78 3.06
CA PHE A 195 -12.94 15.50 2.97
C PHE A 195 -13.14 14.86 1.59
N SER A 196 -14.38 14.82 1.09
CA SER A 196 -14.69 14.25 -0.23
C SER A 196 -14.00 15.02 -1.36
N LYS A 197 -14.04 16.38 -1.32
CA LYS A 197 -13.37 17.22 -2.32
C LYS A 197 -11.87 16.94 -2.36
N ALA A 198 -11.23 16.93 -1.21
CA ALA A 198 -9.80 16.67 -1.11
C ALA A 198 -9.45 15.22 -1.50
N LEU A 199 -10.27 14.23 -1.15
CA LEU A 199 -10.05 12.84 -1.53
C LEU A 199 -10.14 12.64 -3.06
N MET A 200 -11.05 13.35 -3.75
CA MET A 200 -11.17 13.29 -5.21
C MET A 200 -9.97 13.89 -5.94
N THR A 201 -9.29 14.86 -5.34
CA THR A 201 -8.06 15.46 -5.91
C THR A 201 -6.79 14.71 -5.51
N TYR A 202 -6.88 13.74 -4.60
CA TYR A 202 -5.73 12.95 -4.20
C TYR A 202 -5.20 12.09 -5.35
N HIS A 203 -3.90 12.17 -5.57
CA HIS A 203 -3.18 11.32 -6.49
C HIS A 203 -2.43 10.24 -5.71
N PRO A 204 -2.70 8.95 -5.98
CA PRO A 204 -1.90 7.86 -5.43
C PRO A 204 -0.41 8.06 -5.70
N LEU A 205 0.39 7.47 -4.85
CA LEU A 205 1.85 7.46 -5.07
C LEU A 205 2.17 6.90 -6.46
N PRO A 206 3.09 7.52 -7.18
CA PRO A 206 3.58 6.97 -8.44
C PRO A 206 3.99 5.51 -8.31
N HIS A 207 3.82 4.74 -9.36
CA HIS A 207 4.21 3.34 -9.44
C HIS A 207 3.49 2.38 -8.46
N ARG A 208 2.31 2.78 -7.92
CA ARG A 208 1.45 1.94 -7.07
C ARG A 208 0.07 1.81 -7.70
N LEU A 209 -0.15 0.73 -8.45
CA LEU A 209 -1.35 0.51 -9.28
C LEU A 209 -1.75 1.77 -10.06
N GLN A 210 -0.75 2.52 -10.49
CA GLN A 210 -0.93 3.77 -11.21
C GLN A 210 -1.43 3.48 -12.63
N TYR A 211 -2.60 4.00 -12.98
CA TYR A 211 -3.02 4.00 -14.39
C TYR A 211 -2.10 4.91 -15.20
N ILE A 212 -1.44 4.35 -16.21
CA ILE A 212 -0.43 5.06 -17.03
C ILE A 212 -0.91 5.35 -18.46
N GLY A 213 -2.09 4.86 -18.83
CA GLY A 213 -2.70 5.10 -20.13
C GLY A 213 -3.23 3.86 -20.81
N GLU A 214 -3.72 4.06 -22.03
CA GLU A 214 -4.24 3.01 -22.90
C GLU A 214 -3.39 2.90 -24.17
N ALA A 215 -3.08 1.70 -24.57
CA ALA A 215 -2.41 1.39 -25.83
C ALA A 215 -3.02 0.12 -26.46
N CYS A 216 -3.25 0.12 -27.75
CA CYS A 216 -3.89 -1.01 -28.46
C CYS A 216 -5.25 -1.43 -27.90
N GLY A 217 -6.02 -0.52 -27.27
CA GLY A 217 -7.28 -0.81 -26.59
C GLY A 217 -7.13 -1.54 -25.26
N ILE A 218 -5.93 -1.56 -24.67
CA ILE A 218 -5.58 -2.20 -23.39
C ILE A 218 -5.21 -1.10 -22.40
N ARG A 219 -5.78 -1.16 -21.19
CA ARG A 219 -5.42 -0.28 -20.08
C ARG A 219 -4.18 -0.80 -19.36
N PHE A 220 -3.18 0.05 -19.17
CA PHE A 220 -1.93 -0.32 -18.50
C PHE A 220 -1.84 0.30 -17.12
N TYR A 221 -1.41 -0.53 -16.14
CA TYR A 221 -1.21 -0.13 -14.75
C TYR A 221 0.22 -0.42 -14.31
N ASP A 222 0.88 0.60 -13.76
CA ASP A 222 2.21 0.51 -13.18
C ASP A 222 2.12 0.28 -11.66
N ASP A 223 2.64 -0.86 -11.23
CA ASP A 223 2.77 -1.25 -9.84
C ASP A 223 4.22 -1.65 -9.51
N SER A 224 5.17 -0.92 -10.12
CA SER A 224 6.60 -1.20 -10.02
C SER A 224 7.13 -1.22 -8.58
N ILE A 225 6.45 -0.55 -7.65
CA ILE A 225 6.79 -0.55 -6.22
C ILE A 225 6.56 -1.92 -5.55
N SER A 226 5.78 -2.82 -6.17
CA SER A 226 5.47 -4.15 -5.64
C SER A 226 6.63 -5.11 -5.85
N THR A 227 7.48 -5.19 -4.83
CA THR A 227 8.74 -5.97 -4.86
C THR A 227 8.67 -7.29 -4.09
N ILE A 228 7.49 -7.68 -3.60
CA ILE A 228 7.23 -8.93 -2.85
C ILE A 228 5.93 -9.58 -3.33
N CYS A 229 5.79 -10.87 -3.06
CA CYS A 229 4.66 -11.71 -3.52
C CYS A 229 3.29 -11.15 -3.12
N ASP A 230 3.10 -10.84 -1.84
CA ASP A 230 1.82 -10.39 -1.31
C ASP A 230 1.31 -9.11 -2.00
N THR A 231 2.18 -8.12 -2.27
CA THR A 231 1.75 -6.89 -2.96
C THR A 231 1.27 -7.15 -4.38
N THR A 232 1.90 -8.07 -5.11
CA THR A 232 1.46 -8.49 -6.44
C THR A 232 0.13 -9.24 -6.39
N ILE A 233 -0.08 -10.11 -5.39
CA ILE A 233 -1.37 -10.78 -5.16
C ILE A 233 -2.47 -9.74 -4.89
N GLN A 234 -2.21 -8.73 -4.05
CA GLN A 234 -3.18 -7.67 -3.78
C GLN A 234 -3.47 -6.81 -5.02
N ALA A 235 -2.45 -6.53 -5.84
CA ALA A 235 -2.62 -5.83 -7.11
C ALA A 235 -3.60 -6.58 -8.03
N LEU A 236 -3.41 -7.89 -8.20
CA LEU A 236 -4.28 -8.72 -9.04
C LEU A 236 -5.70 -8.83 -8.48
N LYS A 237 -5.87 -8.93 -7.16
CA LYS A 237 -7.20 -8.90 -6.53
C LYS A 237 -7.91 -7.55 -6.73
N SER A 238 -7.15 -6.46 -6.85
CA SER A 238 -7.69 -5.09 -7.02
C SER A 238 -8.06 -4.77 -8.46
N LEU A 239 -7.59 -5.55 -9.44
CA LEU A 239 -7.85 -5.39 -10.86
C LEU A 239 -8.47 -6.68 -11.43
N PRO A 240 -9.76 -6.94 -11.19
CA PRO A 240 -10.41 -8.19 -11.55
C PRO A 240 -10.49 -8.45 -13.06
N ASP A 241 -10.34 -7.42 -13.88
CA ASP A 241 -10.32 -7.50 -15.35
C ASP A 241 -8.88 -7.57 -15.91
N THR A 242 -7.90 -7.96 -15.09
CA THR A 242 -6.52 -8.17 -15.52
C THR A 242 -6.43 -9.33 -16.52
N ASP A 243 -5.98 -9.01 -17.72
CA ASP A 243 -5.74 -10.00 -18.79
C ASP A 243 -4.28 -10.44 -18.85
N ALA A 244 -3.35 -9.54 -18.50
CA ALA A 244 -1.94 -9.88 -18.37
C ALA A 244 -1.30 -9.28 -17.11
N VAL A 245 -0.41 -10.04 -16.48
CA VAL A 245 0.49 -9.57 -15.43
C VAL A 245 1.95 -9.78 -15.83
N LEU A 246 2.78 -8.74 -15.59
CA LEU A 246 4.23 -8.79 -15.81
C LEU A 246 4.92 -8.96 -14.45
N ILE A 247 5.62 -10.09 -14.27
CA ILE A 247 6.28 -10.48 -13.02
C ILE A 247 7.75 -10.74 -13.29
N GLY A 248 8.64 -10.15 -12.51
CA GLY A 248 10.07 -10.41 -12.59
C GLY A 248 10.95 -9.21 -12.28
N GLY A 249 12.23 -9.48 -12.14
CA GLY A 249 13.26 -8.52 -11.77
C GLY A 249 14.47 -9.23 -11.17
N MET A 250 15.20 -8.54 -10.28
CA MET A 250 16.33 -9.09 -9.56
C MET A 250 15.87 -10.17 -8.57
N ASP A 251 16.44 -11.35 -8.65
CA ASP A 251 16.19 -12.41 -7.67
C ASP A 251 16.95 -12.15 -6.36
N ARG A 252 16.21 -12.08 -5.28
CA ARG A 252 16.72 -11.89 -3.90
C ARG A 252 16.67 -13.18 -3.08
N GLY A 253 16.29 -14.31 -3.69
CA GLY A 253 16.15 -15.58 -2.99
C GLY A 253 14.91 -15.68 -2.07
N ILE A 254 13.93 -14.80 -2.24
CA ILE A 254 12.68 -14.86 -1.45
C ILE A 254 11.84 -16.07 -1.87
N ASP A 255 10.92 -16.51 -1.01
CA ASP A 255 9.98 -17.59 -1.31
C ASP A 255 8.85 -17.09 -2.20
N TYR A 256 8.62 -17.76 -3.33
CA TYR A 256 7.55 -17.44 -4.28
C TYR A 256 6.37 -18.42 -4.23
N SER A 257 6.38 -19.37 -3.29
CA SER A 257 5.38 -20.46 -3.23
C SER A 257 3.95 -19.93 -3.15
N GLU A 258 3.70 -18.92 -2.32
CA GLU A 258 2.38 -18.30 -2.15
C GLU A 258 1.90 -17.63 -3.44
N LEU A 259 2.78 -16.88 -4.11
CA LEU A 259 2.47 -16.25 -5.40
C LEU A 259 2.17 -17.29 -6.47
N ILE A 260 2.98 -18.35 -6.58
CA ILE A 260 2.79 -19.42 -7.55
C ILE A 260 1.46 -20.13 -7.30
N GLN A 261 1.15 -20.43 -6.03
CA GLN A 261 -0.13 -21.05 -5.67
C GLN A 261 -1.31 -20.16 -6.08
N PHE A 262 -1.26 -18.86 -5.78
CA PHE A 262 -2.28 -17.90 -6.20
C PHE A 262 -2.43 -17.85 -7.72
N LEU A 263 -1.32 -17.72 -8.45
CA LEU A 263 -1.33 -17.68 -9.93
C LEU A 263 -1.88 -18.95 -10.56
N SER A 264 -1.70 -20.10 -9.92
CA SER A 264 -2.20 -21.38 -10.43
C SER A 264 -3.72 -21.48 -10.45
N VAL A 265 -4.40 -20.76 -9.56
CA VAL A 265 -5.87 -20.80 -9.37
C VAL A 265 -6.58 -19.50 -9.76
N CYS A 266 -5.88 -18.40 -9.99
CA CYS A 266 -6.48 -17.13 -10.42
C CYS A 266 -6.91 -17.18 -11.89
N ASP A 267 -7.82 -16.26 -12.28
CA ASP A 267 -8.39 -16.19 -13.62
C ASP A 267 -7.56 -15.36 -14.62
N VAL A 268 -6.36 -14.88 -14.25
CA VAL A 268 -5.50 -14.08 -15.14
C VAL A 268 -5.04 -14.94 -16.33
N PRO A 269 -5.41 -14.60 -17.58
CA PRO A 269 -5.11 -15.43 -18.74
C PRO A 269 -3.63 -15.48 -19.12
N HIS A 270 -2.90 -14.40 -18.90
CA HIS A 270 -1.51 -14.27 -19.35
C HIS A 270 -0.59 -13.85 -18.21
N ILE A 271 0.31 -14.75 -17.81
CA ILE A 271 1.34 -14.51 -16.80
C ILE A 271 2.67 -14.41 -17.54
N ILE A 272 3.19 -13.18 -17.67
CA ILE A 272 4.41 -12.91 -18.40
C ILE A 272 5.55 -12.79 -17.39
N LEU A 273 6.38 -13.79 -17.35
CA LEU A 273 7.54 -13.89 -16.48
C LEU A 273 8.76 -13.31 -17.19
N MET A 274 9.56 -12.49 -16.50
CA MET A 274 10.72 -11.81 -17.08
C MET A 274 11.92 -11.82 -16.12
N GLU A 275 13.09 -11.66 -16.68
CA GLU A 275 14.36 -11.49 -15.95
C GLU A 275 14.71 -12.69 -15.04
N ALA A 276 15.59 -12.48 -14.05
CA ALA A 276 16.09 -13.56 -13.17
C ALA A 276 14.98 -14.18 -12.32
N THR A 277 14.18 -13.34 -11.65
CA THR A 277 13.04 -13.80 -10.82
C THR A 277 12.01 -14.55 -11.66
N GLY A 278 11.64 -14.03 -12.83
CA GLY A 278 10.67 -14.69 -13.69
C GLY A 278 11.15 -16.07 -14.17
N ARG A 279 12.44 -16.21 -14.47
CA ARG A 279 13.04 -17.51 -14.83
C ARG A 279 12.97 -18.49 -13.67
N ARG A 280 13.31 -18.07 -12.45
CA ARG A 280 13.23 -18.91 -11.26
C ARG A 280 11.79 -19.34 -10.98
N ILE A 281 10.82 -18.43 -11.02
CA ILE A 281 9.40 -18.77 -10.86
C ILE A 281 8.96 -19.77 -11.92
N PHE A 282 9.37 -19.62 -13.18
CA PHE A 282 9.07 -20.55 -14.26
C PHE A 282 9.62 -21.96 -13.97
N GLU A 283 10.87 -22.06 -13.49
CA GLU A 283 11.50 -23.34 -13.12
C GLU A 283 10.80 -24.00 -11.93
N GLU A 284 10.42 -23.23 -10.90
CA GLU A 284 9.66 -23.71 -9.73
C GLU A 284 8.26 -24.21 -10.13
N ILE A 285 7.56 -23.49 -11.01
CA ILE A 285 6.29 -23.96 -11.58
C ILE A 285 6.47 -25.27 -12.32
N GLY A 286 7.50 -25.39 -13.16
CA GLY A 286 7.80 -26.63 -13.90
C GLY A 286 8.05 -27.82 -12.98
N LYS A 287 8.68 -27.57 -11.82
CA LYS A 287 9.04 -28.62 -10.86
C LYS A 287 7.89 -29.02 -9.94
N TYR A 288 7.12 -28.06 -9.43
CA TYR A 288 6.16 -28.32 -8.37
C TYR A 288 4.69 -28.22 -8.82
N TYR A 289 4.41 -27.58 -9.97
CA TYR A 289 3.08 -27.37 -10.51
C TYR A 289 2.97 -27.79 -11.98
N PRO A 290 3.24 -29.07 -12.34
CA PRO A 290 3.34 -29.47 -13.72
C PRO A 290 2.04 -29.30 -14.53
N ALA A 291 0.87 -29.43 -13.88
CA ALA A 291 -0.41 -29.15 -14.51
C ALA A 291 -0.58 -27.69 -14.91
N PHE A 292 -0.11 -26.78 -14.07
CA PHE A 292 -0.12 -25.34 -14.34
C PHE A 292 0.92 -24.99 -15.42
N ASN A 293 2.11 -25.59 -15.38
CA ASN A 293 3.14 -25.40 -16.38
C ASN A 293 2.69 -25.83 -17.81
N GLY A 294 1.82 -26.84 -17.91
CA GLY A 294 1.23 -27.29 -19.18
C GLY A 294 0.18 -26.33 -19.76
N THR A 295 -0.18 -25.27 -19.08
CA THR A 295 -1.14 -24.29 -19.60
C THR A 295 -0.46 -23.26 -20.51
N GLU A 296 -1.22 -22.72 -21.47
CA GLU A 296 -0.71 -21.62 -22.31
C GLU A 296 -0.66 -20.26 -21.59
N ARG A 297 -1.02 -20.22 -20.31
CA ARG A 297 -1.06 -18.98 -19.52
C ARG A 297 0.31 -18.40 -19.24
N ILE A 298 1.35 -19.23 -19.10
CA ILE A 298 2.69 -18.81 -18.70
C ILE A 298 3.54 -18.51 -19.94
N LYS A 299 4.13 -17.34 -19.97
CA LYS A 299 5.06 -16.89 -21.00
C LYS A 299 6.36 -16.44 -20.34
N LEU A 300 7.49 -16.88 -20.86
CA LEU A 300 8.81 -16.44 -20.39
C LEU A 300 9.44 -15.53 -21.45
N VAL A 301 9.84 -14.34 -21.03
CA VAL A 301 10.57 -13.35 -21.85
C VAL A 301 11.84 -12.91 -21.14
N TYR A 302 12.75 -12.25 -21.86
CA TYR A 302 14.03 -11.88 -21.28
C TYR A 302 13.96 -10.56 -20.50
N HIS A 303 13.31 -9.53 -21.05
CA HIS A 303 13.33 -8.17 -20.56
C HIS A 303 11.94 -7.51 -20.64
N LEU A 304 11.83 -6.33 -19.99
CA LEU A 304 10.59 -5.57 -19.87
C LEU A 304 10.02 -5.16 -21.24
N ASP A 305 10.84 -4.78 -22.21
CA ASP A 305 10.45 -4.41 -23.57
C ASP A 305 9.72 -5.56 -24.29
N GLY A 306 10.29 -6.76 -24.21
CA GLY A 306 9.67 -7.97 -24.72
C GLY A 306 8.35 -8.31 -24.02
N ALA A 307 8.28 -8.06 -22.69
CA ALA A 307 7.07 -8.29 -21.92
C ALA A 307 5.93 -7.34 -22.33
N VAL A 308 6.23 -6.06 -22.51
CA VAL A 308 5.26 -5.05 -22.96
C VAL A 308 4.81 -5.32 -24.39
N ALA A 309 5.75 -5.61 -25.29
CA ALA A 309 5.42 -5.94 -26.68
C ALA A 309 4.52 -7.20 -26.78
N LEU A 310 4.80 -8.21 -25.97
CA LEU A 310 3.96 -9.40 -25.89
C LEU A 310 2.58 -9.06 -25.32
N ALA A 311 2.48 -8.32 -24.21
CA ALA A 311 1.22 -7.91 -23.63
C ALA A 311 0.33 -7.16 -24.64
N LYS A 312 0.89 -6.17 -25.36
CA LYS A 312 0.17 -5.44 -26.43
C LYS A 312 -0.39 -6.37 -27.52
N LYS A 313 0.28 -7.50 -27.78
CA LYS A 313 -0.12 -8.46 -28.82
C LYS A 313 -1.19 -9.43 -28.38
N ILE A 314 -1.18 -9.88 -27.10
CA ILE A 314 -2.00 -11.00 -26.65
C ILE A 314 -3.17 -10.60 -25.75
N CYS A 315 -3.11 -9.43 -25.10
CA CYS A 315 -4.21 -8.96 -24.25
C CYS A 315 -5.44 -8.61 -25.07
N ARG A 316 -6.59 -8.93 -24.51
CA ARG A 316 -7.89 -8.57 -25.07
C ARG A 316 -8.15 -7.07 -24.92
N GLN A 317 -8.70 -6.45 -25.95
CA GLN A 317 -9.14 -5.06 -25.90
C GLN A 317 -10.22 -4.87 -24.80
N GLY A 318 -10.19 -3.73 -24.14
CA GLY A 318 -11.10 -3.40 -23.03
C GLY A 318 -10.68 -3.98 -21.68
N HIS A 319 -9.65 -4.83 -21.64
CA HIS A 319 -9.08 -5.38 -20.43
C HIS A 319 -7.82 -4.61 -19.98
N CYS A 320 -7.16 -5.08 -18.94
CA CYS A 320 -5.95 -4.41 -18.46
C CYS A 320 -4.71 -5.32 -18.39
N CYS A 321 -3.55 -4.69 -18.50
CA CYS A 321 -2.24 -5.25 -18.23
C CYS A 321 -1.64 -4.53 -17.03
N VAL A 322 -1.15 -5.26 -16.05
CA VAL A 322 -0.47 -4.71 -14.88
C VAL A 322 0.98 -5.19 -14.80
N MET A 323 1.92 -4.26 -14.64
CA MET A 323 3.27 -4.59 -14.23
C MET A 323 3.34 -4.56 -12.70
N SER A 324 3.29 -5.73 -12.06
CA SER A 324 3.44 -5.92 -10.61
C SER A 324 4.52 -6.99 -10.38
N PRO A 325 5.78 -6.57 -10.25
CA PRO A 325 6.93 -7.43 -10.50
C PRO A 325 7.20 -8.52 -9.47
N ALA A 326 6.71 -8.41 -8.22
CA ALA A 326 7.07 -9.26 -7.08
C ALA A 326 8.60 -9.38 -6.85
N ALA A 327 9.39 -8.47 -7.40
CA ALA A 327 10.84 -8.52 -7.42
C ALA A 327 11.46 -7.12 -7.38
N ALA A 328 12.66 -7.02 -6.84
CA ALA A 328 13.42 -5.79 -6.86
C ALA A 328 13.82 -5.40 -8.29
N SER A 329 14.05 -4.10 -8.52
CA SER A 329 14.40 -3.53 -9.82
C SER A 329 15.91 -3.43 -10.07
N TYR A 330 16.72 -3.58 -9.01
CA TYR A 330 18.17 -3.41 -9.08
C TYR A 330 18.84 -4.36 -10.07
N GLY A 331 19.99 -3.96 -10.58
CA GLY A 331 20.76 -4.72 -11.58
C GLY A 331 20.42 -4.37 -13.02
N ILE A 332 19.19 -3.98 -13.33
CA ILE A 332 18.75 -3.51 -14.64
C ILE A 332 18.33 -2.03 -14.54
N PHE A 333 17.57 -1.68 -13.51
CA PHE A 333 17.14 -0.32 -13.24
C PHE A 333 17.79 0.22 -11.97
N LYS A 334 17.94 1.54 -11.88
CA LYS A 334 18.50 2.21 -10.71
C LYS A 334 17.64 1.98 -9.45
N ASN A 335 16.31 1.98 -9.62
CA ASN A 335 15.30 1.84 -8.58
C ASN A 335 13.96 1.42 -9.21
N PHE A 336 12.92 1.26 -8.41
CA PHE A 336 11.59 0.89 -8.91
C PHE A 336 10.94 2.03 -9.70
N GLU A 337 11.25 3.28 -9.40
CA GLU A 337 10.76 4.44 -10.14
C GLU A 337 11.27 4.39 -11.58
N ALA A 338 12.58 4.20 -11.79
CA ALA A 338 13.16 4.09 -13.12
C ALA A 338 12.57 2.90 -13.92
N ARG A 339 12.23 1.77 -13.26
CA ARG A 339 11.53 0.65 -13.91
C ARG A 339 10.12 1.04 -14.32
N GLY A 340 9.38 1.73 -13.47
CA GLY A 340 8.03 2.20 -13.76
C GLY A 340 7.99 3.24 -14.88
N GLU A 341 8.94 4.19 -14.88
CA GLU A 341 9.12 5.16 -15.96
C GLU A 341 9.39 4.47 -17.29
N ALA A 342 10.35 3.52 -17.33
CA ALA A 342 10.65 2.74 -18.52
C ALA A 342 9.42 1.94 -19.01
N PHE A 343 8.64 1.35 -18.10
CA PHE A 343 7.39 0.69 -18.46
C PHE A 343 6.41 1.66 -19.11
N ALA A 344 6.22 2.86 -18.53
CA ALA A 344 5.32 3.88 -19.06
C ALA A 344 5.77 4.38 -20.45
N GLU A 345 7.08 4.51 -20.68
CA GLU A 345 7.64 4.85 -21.99
C GLU A 345 7.35 3.76 -23.02
N LEU A 346 7.65 2.50 -22.73
CA LEU A 346 7.38 1.36 -23.59
C LEU A 346 5.87 1.20 -23.91
N VAL A 347 5.00 1.53 -22.98
CA VAL A 347 3.55 1.52 -23.22
C VAL A 347 3.16 2.59 -24.25
N ARG A 348 3.75 3.80 -24.18
CA ARG A 348 3.48 4.91 -25.10
C ARG A 348 4.10 4.71 -26.47
N GLU A 349 5.22 4.00 -26.57
CA GLU A 349 5.85 3.69 -27.84
C GLU A 349 4.96 2.77 -28.69
N GLY A 350 4.64 3.21 -29.92
CA GLY A 350 3.82 2.45 -30.86
C GLY A 350 2.30 2.69 -30.78
N VAL A 351 1.91 3.83 -30.21
CA VAL A 351 0.56 4.40 -30.34
C VAL A 351 0.50 5.29 -31.58
#